data_229b4ce1017ce17acc90c13a9d85a1e4
#
_entry.id   229b4ce1017ce17acc90c13a9d85a1e4
#
_cell.length_a   1.000
_cell.length_b   1.000
_cell.length_c   1.000
_cell.angle_alpha   90.00
_cell.angle_beta   90.00
_cell.angle_gamma   90.00
#
_symmetry.space_group_name_H-M   'P 1'
#
loop_
_entity.id
_entity.type
_entity.pdbx_description
1 polymer ?
#
loop_
_entity_poly.entity_id
_entity_poly.type
_entity_poly.pdbx_seq_one_letter_code
_entity_poly.pdbx_strand_id
1 'polypeptide(L)'
;FFMFHLGHPEISARYNPVGSFSRITEVDTRIAGQLPSEGQSAAFKEFVWRFVNVMARALVALGRKPDYQEINRYASDVEPLLIDYFEYWLDREPAAAGWREELRSLAIDKKNLDKGLQSRGARAVSLVEYARRKKLYDPIAHALASTLNYEKSHFDKLVASLLPLMEKLTTGRTASLLSPELDDQTDWRPVFDWTSVINLGGIVYVGLDALSDYEVAAAVGNSMFADLTSVAGSLYKFGAGRGLPGEVTPRRIAIHADEFNELIGDEFIPLLNKAGGAGF
;
A
#
# COMPACT_ATOMS: atom_id res chain seq x y z
N PHE A 1 -8.93 20.64 14.23
CA PHE A 1 -8.92 19.50 15.13
C PHE A 1 -9.50 18.29 14.41
N PHE A 2 -8.79 17.17 14.43
CA PHE A 2 -9.24 15.88 13.91
C PHE A 2 -9.28 14.88 15.06
N MET A 3 -10.31 14.07 15.11
CA MET A 3 -10.40 12.93 16.01
C MET A 3 -10.42 11.67 15.16
N PHE A 4 -9.46 10.80 15.37
CA PHE A 4 -9.41 9.44 14.80
C PHE A 4 -9.55 8.44 15.95
N HIS A 5 -10.52 7.54 15.90
CA HIS A 5 -10.76 6.57 16.98
C HIS A 5 -11.32 5.27 16.42
N LEU A 6 -10.57 4.16 16.56
CA LEU A 6 -10.98 2.86 16.02
C LEU A 6 -12.27 2.33 16.68
N GLY A 7 -12.48 2.60 17.96
CA GLY A 7 -13.70 2.21 18.68
C GLY A 7 -14.93 3.09 18.37
N HIS A 8 -14.74 4.25 17.74
CA HIS A 8 -15.83 5.20 17.40
C HIS A 8 -15.76 5.64 15.93
N PRO A 9 -15.82 4.71 14.99
CA PRO A 9 -15.63 5.00 13.57
C PRO A 9 -16.67 5.96 12.98
N GLU A 10 -17.87 6.02 13.54
CA GLU A 10 -18.97 6.86 13.06
C GLU A 10 -18.73 8.38 13.21
N ILE A 11 -17.88 8.78 14.16
CA ILE A 11 -17.54 10.19 14.40
C ILE A 11 -16.08 10.50 14.13
N SER A 12 -15.31 9.52 13.69
CA SER A 12 -13.88 9.65 13.45
C SER A 12 -13.58 10.28 12.10
N ALA A 13 -12.53 11.07 12.04
CA ALA A 13 -11.87 11.41 10.78
C ALA A 13 -11.31 10.14 10.12
N ARG A 14 -11.22 10.16 8.80
CA ARG A 14 -10.68 9.05 7.99
C ARG A 14 -9.22 9.29 7.67
N TYR A 15 -8.44 8.23 7.58
CA TYR A 15 -7.01 8.30 7.32
C TYR A 15 -6.54 7.10 6.51
N ASN A 16 -5.80 7.32 5.44
CA ASN A 16 -5.17 6.24 4.67
C ASN A 16 -3.71 6.07 5.10
N PRO A 17 -3.38 5.03 5.90
CA PRO A 17 -2.03 4.85 6.46
C PRO A 17 -0.94 4.60 5.42
N VAL A 18 -1.31 4.15 4.24
CA VAL A 18 -0.38 3.79 3.15
C VAL A 18 -0.52 4.67 1.92
N GLY A 19 -1.42 5.65 1.97
CA GLY A 19 -1.72 6.51 0.82
C GLY A 19 -0.79 7.71 0.66
N SER A 20 -0.04 8.09 1.69
CA SER A 20 0.93 9.18 1.67
C SER A 20 2.34 8.61 1.71
N PHE A 21 3.17 8.89 0.71
CA PHE A 21 4.56 8.42 0.65
C PHE A 21 5.41 9.34 -0.22
N SER A 22 6.67 9.48 0.15
CA SER A 22 7.70 10.13 -0.66
C SER A 22 8.36 9.15 -1.63
N ARG A 23 8.42 7.87 -1.23
CA ARG A 23 8.91 6.75 -2.02
C ARG A 23 7.93 5.61 -1.95
N ILE A 24 7.67 4.95 -3.07
CA ILE A 24 6.72 3.83 -3.13
C ILE A 24 7.08 2.67 -2.19
N THR A 25 8.36 2.49 -1.88
CA THR A 25 8.85 1.48 -0.94
C THR A 25 8.40 1.71 0.51
N GLU A 26 7.82 2.86 0.83
CA GLU A 26 7.24 3.11 2.15
C GLU A 26 5.92 2.35 2.33
N VAL A 27 5.17 2.12 1.24
CA VAL A 27 3.90 1.39 1.27
C VAL A 27 4.11 -0.05 1.71
N ASP A 28 5.07 -0.73 1.08
CA ASP A 28 5.40 -2.11 1.39
C ASP A 28 6.01 -2.26 2.79
N THR A 29 6.86 -1.34 3.21
CA THR A 29 7.45 -1.32 4.55
C THR A 29 6.36 -1.15 5.63
N ARG A 30 5.39 -0.26 5.43
CA ARG A 30 4.29 -0.04 6.37
C ARG A 30 3.37 -1.26 6.51
N ILE A 31 3.20 -2.05 5.46
CA ILE A 31 2.38 -3.27 5.48
C ILE A 31 3.19 -4.47 5.97
N ALA A 32 4.30 -4.79 5.30
CA ALA A 32 5.11 -5.95 5.64
C ALA A 32 5.82 -5.78 7.00
N GLY A 33 6.06 -4.54 7.44
CA GLY A 33 6.61 -4.23 8.75
C GLY A 33 5.78 -4.77 9.91
N GLN A 34 4.46 -4.94 9.73
CA GLN A 34 3.55 -5.49 10.73
C GLN A 34 3.63 -7.02 10.86
N LEU A 35 4.29 -7.70 9.94
CA LEU A 35 4.39 -9.15 9.96
C LEU A 35 5.56 -9.64 10.82
N PRO A 36 5.43 -10.81 11.47
CA PRO A 36 6.52 -11.42 12.23
C PRO A 36 7.78 -11.60 11.38
N SER A 37 8.94 -11.33 11.98
CA SER A 37 10.24 -11.36 11.29
C SER A 37 11.20 -12.42 11.82
N GLU A 38 10.77 -13.34 12.70
CA GLU A 38 11.62 -14.33 13.32
C GLU A 38 11.57 -15.69 12.60
N GLY A 39 12.70 -16.37 12.55
CA GLY A 39 12.82 -17.72 11.99
C GLY A 39 12.38 -17.83 10.53
N GLN A 40 11.56 -18.83 10.21
CA GLN A 40 11.04 -19.05 8.85
C GLN A 40 10.11 -17.93 8.36
N SER A 41 9.53 -17.14 9.26
CA SER A 41 8.65 -16.04 8.88
C SER A 41 9.37 -14.88 8.18
N ALA A 42 10.69 -14.73 8.34
CA ALA A 42 11.49 -13.72 7.67
C ALA A 42 11.41 -13.84 6.12
N ALA A 43 11.47 -15.06 5.57
CA ALA A 43 11.37 -15.28 4.13
C ALA A 43 9.96 -14.94 3.60
N PHE A 44 8.90 -15.22 4.38
CA PHE A 44 7.54 -14.84 4.04
C PHE A 44 7.35 -13.32 4.08
N LYS A 45 7.90 -12.65 5.11
CA LYS A 45 7.88 -11.20 5.22
C LYS A 45 8.57 -10.53 4.01
N GLU A 46 9.73 -11.05 3.58
CA GLU A 46 10.44 -10.53 2.40
C GLU A 46 9.63 -10.74 1.11
N PHE A 47 8.98 -11.90 0.96
CA PHE A 47 8.08 -12.14 -0.17
C PHE A 47 6.92 -11.15 -0.18
N VAL A 48 6.24 -10.98 0.96
CA VAL A 48 5.13 -10.03 1.10
C VAL A 48 5.60 -8.61 0.79
N TRP A 49 6.76 -8.20 1.29
CA TRP A 49 7.34 -6.89 1.01
C TRP A 49 7.46 -6.65 -0.51
N ARG A 50 8.08 -7.60 -1.23
CA ARG A 50 8.22 -7.51 -2.70
C ARG A 50 6.89 -7.51 -3.42
N PHE A 51 5.96 -8.34 -2.96
CA PHE A 51 4.64 -8.47 -3.57
C PHE A 51 3.81 -7.20 -3.39
N VAL A 52 3.76 -6.63 -2.19
CA VAL A 52 3.09 -5.36 -1.93
C VAL A 52 3.73 -4.22 -2.73
N ASN A 53 5.07 -4.20 -2.84
CA ASN A 53 5.77 -3.22 -3.68
C ASN A 53 5.29 -3.25 -5.13
N VAL A 54 5.19 -4.44 -5.71
CA VAL A 54 4.72 -4.58 -7.11
C VAL A 54 3.28 -4.12 -7.26
N MET A 55 2.40 -4.49 -6.33
CA MET A 55 1.00 -4.05 -6.35
C MET A 55 0.90 -2.53 -6.23
N ALA A 56 1.59 -1.92 -5.27
CA ALA A 56 1.58 -0.48 -5.06
C ALA A 56 2.09 0.29 -6.29
N ARG A 57 3.18 -0.19 -6.93
CA ARG A 57 3.71 0.41 -8.16
C ARG A 57 2.72 0.31 -9.32
N ALA A 58 2.04 -0.83 -9.48
CA ALA A 58 1.03 -1.00 -10.51
C ALA A 58 -0.17 -0.07 -10.29
N LEU A 59 -0.68 0.02 -9.05
CA LEU A 59 -1.76 0.92 -8.68
C LEU A 59 -1.42 2.38 -9.00
N VAL A 60 -0.24 2.85 -8.57
CA VAL A 60 0.20 4.22 -8.83
C VAL A 60 0.35 4.51 -10.32
N ALA A 61 0.90 3.57 -11.09
CA ALA A 61 1.02 3.72 -12.54
C ALA A 61 -0.36 3.80 -13.24
N LEU A 62 -1.37 3.10 -12.69
CA LEU A 62 -2.76 3.18 -13.13
C LEU A 62 -3.49 4.44 -12.64
N GLY A 63 -2.80 5.35 -11.91
CA GLY A 63 -3.40 6.55 -11.33
C GLY A 63 -4.25 6.28 -10.08
N ARG A 64 -4.13 5.11 -9.48
CA ARG A 64 -4.85 4.70 -8.27
C ARG A 64 -3.97 4.88 -7.03
N LYS A 65 -4.59 5.35 -5.95
CA LYS A 65 -3.88 5.51 -4.68
C LYS A 65 -3.93 4.20 -3.90
N PRO A 66 -2.78 3.65 -3.47
CA PRO A 66 -2.79 2.44 -2.63
C PRO A 66 -3.54 2.68 -1.32
N ASP A 67 -4.32 1.70 -0.90
CA ASP A 67 -4.94 1.60 0.42
C ASP A 67 -5.03 0.13 0.84
N TYR A 68 -5.48 -0.12 2.07
CA TYR A 68 -5.57 -1.49 2.56
C TYR A 68 -6.60 -2.34 1.80
N GLN A 69 -7.71 -1.77 1.33
CA GLN A 69 -8.72 -2.52 0.57
C GLN A 69 -8.17 -2.96 -0.79
N GLU A 70 -7.49 -2.06 -1.51
CA GLU A 70 -6.85 -2.37 -2.78
C GLU A 70 -5.77 -3.44 -2.61
N ILE A 71 -4.92 -3.32 -1.58
CA ILE A 71 -3.89 -4.31 -1.30
C ILE A 71 -4.51 -5.66 -0.92
N ASN A 72 -5.53 -5.70 -0.06
CA ASN A 72 -6.22 -6.93 0.31
C ASN A 72 -6.87 -7.63 -0.91
N ARG A 73 -7.55 -6.84 -1.74
CA ARG A 73 -8.18 -7.32 -2.98
C ARG A 73 -7.18 -8.05 -3.88
N TYR A 74 -6.03 -7.42 -4.13
CA TYR A 74 -5.04 -7.98 -5.04
C TYR A 74 -4.08 -8.97 -4.38
N ALA A 75 -3.97 -8.95 -3.05
CA ALA A 75 -3.31 -10.03 -2.33
C ALA A 75 -4.10 -11.35 -2.41
N SER A 76 -5.43 -11.27 -2.46
CA SER A 76 -6.30 -12.42 -2.66
C SER A 76 -6.33 -12.91 -4.11
N ASP A 77 -6.32 -12.00 -5.07
CA ASP A 77 -6.27 -12.32 -6.50
C ASP A 77 -5.58 -11.20 -7.29
N VAL A 78 -4.35 -11.47 -7.71
CA VAL A 78 -3.50 -10.51 -8.44
C VAL A 78 -3.82 -10.43 -9.94
N GLU A 79 -4.57 -11.40 -10.49
CA GLU A 79 -4.83 -11.46 -11.94
C GLU A 79 -5.55 -10.21 -12.49
N PRO A 80 -6.58 -9.65 -11.82
CA PRO A 80 -7.22 -8.42 -12.29
C PRO A 80 -6.24 -7.24 -12.39
N LEU A 81 -5.37 -7.07 -11.39
CA LEU A 81 -4.36 -6.00 -11.41
C LEU A 81 -3.35 -6.19 -12.55
N LEU A 82 -2.93 -7.44 -12.78
CA LEU A 82 -2.05 -7.75 -13.90
C LEU A 82 -2.71 -7.40 -15.23
N ILE A 83 -3.97 -7.77 -15.42
CA ILE A 83 -4.71 -7.49 -16.66
C ILE A 83 -4.80 -5.98 -16.88
N ASP A 84 -5.26 -5.24 -15.87
CA ASP A 84 -5.41 -3.78 -15.93
C ASP A 84 -4.06 -3.12 -16.27
N TYR A 85 -2.97 -3.55 -15.61
CA TYR A 85 -1.65 -2.98 -15.83
C TYR A 85 -1.09 -3.33 -17.22
N PHE A 86 -1.22 -4.59 -17.67
CA PHE A 86 -0.74 -4.98 -18.99
C PHE A 86 -1.47 -4.23 -20.10
N GLU A 87 -2.78 -4.08 -20.00
CA GLU A 87 -3.56 -3.32 -20.99
C GLU A 87 -3.15 -1.85 -21.01
N TYR A 88 -2.97 -1.24 -19.82
CA TYR A 88 -2.47 0.12 -19.68
C TYR A 88 -1.09 0.32 -20.29
N TRP A 89 -0.16 -0.61 -20.04
CA TRP A 89 1.20 -0.56 -20.56
C TRP A 89 1.25 -0.79 -22.07
N LEU A 90 0.61 -1.85 -22.57
CA LEU A 90 0.59 -2.18 -23.99
C LEU A 90 -0.05 -1.10 -24.88
N ASP A 91 -1.01 -0.34 -24.34
CA ASP A 91 -1.60 0.81 -25.04
C ASP A 91 -0.60 1.97 -25.22
N ARG A 92 0.47 1.99 -24.44
CA ARG A 92 1.50 3.04 -24.44
C ARG A 92 2.83 2.58 -25.01
N GLU A 93 2.98 1.29 -25.24
CA GLU A 93 4.20 0.69 -25.78
C GLU A 93 4.20 0.72 -27.32
N PRO A 94 5.04 1.56 -27.96
CA PRO A 94 5.04 1.67 -29.44
C PRO A 94 5.30 0.35 -30.14
N ALA A 95 6.12 -0.54 -29.55
CA ALA A 95 6.45 -1.85 -30.10
C ALA A 95 5.26 -2.84 -30.02
N ALA A 96 4.20 -2.48 -29.30
CA ALA A 96 2.98 -3.27 -29.16
C ALA A 96 1.81 -2.71 -30.00
N ALA A 97 2.06 -1.82 -30.95
CA ALA A 97 0.99 -1.28 -31.80
C ALA A 97 0.15 -2.39 -32.43
N GLY A 98 -1.18 -2.34 -32.25
CA GLY A 98 -2.09 -3.39 -32.76
C GLY A 98 -2.19 -4.66 -31.87
N TRP A 99 -1.68 -4.60 -30.65
CA TRP A 99 -1.62 -5.76 -29.75
C TRP A 99 -2.97 -6.47 -29.52
N ARG A 100 -4.09 -5.74 -29.55
CA ARG A 100 -5.42 -6.34 -29.31
C ARG A 100 -5.83 -7.31 -30.41
N GLU A 101 -5.55 -6.97 -31.67
CA GLU A 101 -5.81 -7.81 -32.85
C GLU A 101 -4.88 -9.02 -32.87
N GLU A 102 -3.59 -8.80 -32.60
CA GLU A 102 -2.60 -9.86 -32.53
C GLU A 102 -2.92 -10.85 -31.38
N LEU A 103 -3.36 -10.33 -30.23
CA LEU A 103 -3.73 -11.14 -29.08
C LEU A 103 -4.93 -12.06 -29.38
N ARG A 104 -5.92 -11.59 -30.18
CA ARG A 104 -7.07 -12.39 -30.59
C ARG A 104 -6.68 -13.61 -31.45
N SER A 105 -5.64 -13.47 -32.23
CA SER A 105 -5.11 -14.53 -33.11
C SER A 105 -4.06 -15.40 -32.40
N LEU A 106 -3.68 -15.11 -31.16
CA LEU A 106 -2.61 -15.77 -30.45
C LEU A 106 -3.03 -17.17 -29.99
N ALA A 107 -2.52 -18.19 -30.65
CA ALA A 107 -2.70 -19.58 -30.20
C ALA A 107 -1.76 -19.85 -29.00
N ILE A 108 -2.34 -20.31 -27.90
CA ILE A 108 -1.62 -20.66 -26.67
C ILE A 108 -1.79 -22.16 -26.42
N ASP A 109 -0.67 -22.86 -26.43
CA ASP A 109 -0.64 -24.24 -25.98
C ASP A 109 -0.39 -24.29 -24.46
N LYS A 110 -1.44 -24.59 -23.70
CA LYS A 110 -1.38 -24.67 -22.24
C LYS A 110 -0.36 -25.68 -21.72
N LYS A 111 -0.04 -26.72 -22.49
CA LYS A 111 0.93 -27.74 -22.07
C LYS A 111 2.36 -27.22 -22.03
N ASN A 112 2.66 -26.19 -22.79
CA ASN A 112 3.99 -25.57 -22.87
C ASN A 112 4.14 -24.35 -21.98
N LEU A 113 3.13 -24.02 -21.16
CA LEU A 113 3.21 -22.95 -20.18
C LEU A 113 3.89 -23.40 -18.90
N ASP A 114 4.48 -22.44 -18.18
CA ASP A 114 4.94 -22.63 -16.80
C ASP A 114 3.77 -23.13 -15.94
N LYS A 115 4.04 -24.02 -14.99
CA LYS A 115 2.99 -24.66 -14.16
C LYS A 115 2.08 -23.64 -13.47
N GLY A 116 2.66 -22.52 -12.99
CA GLY A 116 1.90 -21.46 -12.37
C GLY A 116 0.88 -20.83 -13.32
N LEU A 117 1.26 -20.61 -14.57
CA LEU A 117 0.38 -20.03 -15.60
C LEU A 117 -0.73 -20.98 -16.08
N GLN A 118 -0.51 -22.31 -16.01
CA GLN A 118 -1.50 -23.29 -16.47
C GLN A 118 -2.83 -23.20 -15.72
N SER A 119 -2.80 -22.77 -14.46
CA SER A 119 -3.97 -22.63 -13.57
C SER A 119 -4.62 -21.24 -13.62
N ARG A 120 -4.08 -20.32 -14.41
CA ARG A 120 -4.53 -18.93 -14.47
C ARG A 120 -5.57 -18.66 -15.55
N GLY A 121 -6.26 -17.52 -15.43
CA GLY A 121 -7.26 -17.09 -16.40
C GLY A 121 -6.69 -16.86 -17.79
N ALA A 122 -7.47 -17.19 -18.82
CA ALA A 122 -7.03 -17.13 -20.22
C ALA A 122 -6.53 -15.72 -20.61
N ARG A 123 -7.16 -14.64 -20.09
CA ARG A 123 -6.78 -13.27 -20.41
C ARG A 123 -5.39 -12.93 -19.87
N ALA A 124 -5.13 -13.22 -18.58
CA ALA A 124 -3.82 -12.98 -17.95
C ALA A 124 -2.72 -13.77 -18.68
N VAL A 125 -2.96 -15.05 -18.96
CA VAL A 125 -2.02 -15.89 -19.69
C VAL A 125 -1.72 -15.34 -21.08
N SER A 126 -2.75 -14.90 -21.82
CA SER A 126 -2.58 -14.35 -23.17
C SER A 126 -1.71 -13.09 -23.18
N LEU A 127 -1.91 -12.19 -22.22
CA LEU A 127 -1.14 -10.96 -22.10
C LEU A 127 0.33 -11.25 -21.78
N VAL A 128 0.59 -12.13 -20.82
CA VAL A 128 1.96 -12.53 -20.45
C VAL A 128 2.68 -13.19 -21.62
N GLU A 129 2.03 -14.15 -22.31
CA GLU A 129 2.61 -14.84 -23.46
C GLU A 129 2.83 -13.91 -24.66
N TYR A 130 1.93 -12.96 -24.89
CA TYR A 130 2.10 -11.95 -25.91
C TYR A 130 3.37 -11.13 -25.67
N ALA A 131 3.51 -10.55 -24.47
CA ALA A 131 4.69 -9.75 -24.12
C ALA A 131 5.98 -10.57 -24.23
N ARG A 132 5.96 -11.84 -23.79
CA ARG A 132 7.09 -12.77 -23.88
C ARG A 132 7.49 -13.04 -25.32
N ARG A 133 6.56 -13.35 -26.20
CA ARG A 133 6.83 -13.64 -27.63
C ARG A 133 7.34 -12.42 -28.39
N LYS A 134 6.81 -11.25 -28.06
CA LYS A 134 7.26 -9.96 -28.62
C LYS A 134 8.55 -9.43 -27.99
N LYS A 135 9.07 -10.11 -26.94
CA LYS A 135 10.25 -9.70 -26.17
C LYS A 135 10.10 -8.28 -25.61
N LEU A 136 8.87 -7.90 -25.23
CA LEU A 136 8.59 -6.63 -24.59
C LEU A 136 8.99 -6.72 -23.11
N TYR A 137 9.48 -5.62 -22.56
CA TYR A 137 9.91 -5.56 -21.18
C TYR A 137 9.45 -4.27 -20.50
N ASP A 138 8.77 -4.45 -19.41
CA ASP A 138 8.48 -3.42 -18.42
C ASP A 138 8.70 -3.99 -17.02
N PRO A 139 9.35 -3.26 -16.10
CA PRO A 139 9.70 -3.79 -14.77
C PRO A 139 8.50 -4.21 -13.93
N ILE A 140 7.36 -3.49 -14.02
CA ILE A 140 6.16 -3.79 -13.25
C ILE A 140 5.42 -4.98 -13.87
N ALA A 141 5.24 -4.97 -15.20
CA ALA A 141 4.64 -6.09 -15.92
C ALA A 141 5.41 -7.39 -15.70
N HIS A 142 6.75 -7.34 -15.76
CA HIS A 142 7.60 -8.49 -15.49
C HIS A 142 7.43 -9.00 -14.05
N ALA A 143 7.41 -8.10 -13.06
CA ALA A 143 7.23 -8.46 -11.66
C ALA A 143 5.84 -9.05 -11.38
N LEU A 144 4.77 -8.48 -11.95
CA LEU A 144 3.41 -9.04 -11.87
C LEU A 144 3.33 -10.44 -12.52
N ALA A 145 3.90 -10.60 -13.72
CA ALA A 145 3.94 -11.89 -14.40
C ALA A 145 4.71 -12.93 -13.59
N SER A 146 5.81 -12.54 -12.93
CA SER A 146 6.60 -13.46 -12.11
C SER A 146 5.83 -13.97 -10.88
N THR A 147 4.87 -13.20 -10.34
CA THR A 147 3.99 -13.66 -9.26
C THR A 147 3.04 -14.77 -9.72
N LEU A 148 2.63 -14.76 -10.98
CA LEU A 148 1.78 -15.80 -11.56
C LEU A 148 2.53 -17.12 -11.84
N ASN A 149 3.85 -17.10 -11.88
CA ASN A 149 4.65 -18.32 -12.07
C ASN A 149 4.63 -19.24 -10.84
N TYR A 150 4.27 -18.72 -9.66
CA TYR A 150 4.03 -19.56 -8.49
C TYR A 150 2.75 -20.39 -8.68
N GLU A 151 2.81 -21.67 -8.36
CA GLU A 151 1.60 -22.48 -8.24
C GLU A 151 0.67 -21.84 -7.21
N LYS A 152 -0.64 -21.80 -7.50
CA LYS A 152 -1.61 -21.11 -6.66
C LYS A 152 -1.53 -21.55 -5.19
N SER A 153 -1.44 -22.86 -4.94
CA SER A 153 -1.31 -23.43 -3.59
C SER A 153 -0.03 -23.00 -2.85
N HIS A 154 1.05 -22.72 -3.58
CA HIS A 154 2.29 -22.20 -3.00
C HIS A 154 2.17 -20.70 -2.72
N PHE A 155 1.60 -19.96 -3.66
CA PHE A 155 1.32 -18.53 -3.49
C PHE A 155 0.42 -18.27 -2.26
N ASP A 156 -0.66 -19.05 -2.10
CA ASP A 156 -1.58 -18.92 -0.97
C ASP A 156 -0.86 -19.10 0.38
N LYS A 157 0.15 -19.98 0.44
CA LYS A 157 0.99 -20.14 1.64
C LYS A 157 1.90 -18.93 1.89
N LEU A 158 2.41 -18.31 0.83
CA LEU A 158 3.30 -17.15 0.95
C LEU A 158 2.55 -15.91 1.46
N VAL A 159 1.28 -15.75 1.09
CA VAL A 159 0.45 -14.62 1.54
C VAL A 159 -0.38 -14.94 2.79
N ALA A 160 -0.34 -16.17 3.29
CA ALA A 160 -1.15 -16.63 4.43
C ALA A 160 -0.96 -15.82 5.71
N SER A 161 0.20 -15.19 5.91
CA SER A 161 0.44 -14.32 7.06
C SER A 161 -0.08 -12.90 6.85
N LEU A 162 -0.22 -12.46 5.59
CA LEU A 162 -0.72 -11.13 5.25
C LEU A 162 -2.24 -11.04 5.30
N LEU A 163 -2.93 -12.04 4.74
CA LEU A 163 -4.39 -11.97 4.56
C LEU A 163 -5.17 -11.77 5.86
N PRO A 164 -4.90 -12.47 6.99
CA PRO A 164 -5.64 -12.25 8.22
C PRO A 164 -5.52 -10.81 8.75
N LEU A 165 -4.33 -10.21 8.66
CA LEU A 165 -4.14 -8.82 9.05
C LEU A 165 -4.91 -7.88 8.10
N MET A 166 -4.82 -8.11 6.80
CA MET A 166 -5.55 -7.29 5.82
C MET A 166 -7.06 -7.41 6.00
N GLU A 167 -7.57 -8.61 6.27
CA GLU A 167 -9.00 -8.83 6.56
C GLU A 167 -9.46 -8.02 7.76
N LYS A 168 -8.70 -8.00 8.87
CA LYS A 168 -9.02 -7.19 10.05
C LYS A 168 -9.05 -5.68 9.72
N LEU A 169 -8.09 -5.19 8.94
CA LEU A 169 -7.98 -3.78 8.57
C LEU A 169 -9.01 -3.33 7.53
N THR A 170 -9.59 -4.28 6.77
CA THR A 170 -10.52 -4.00 5.67
C THR A 170 -11.94 -4.50 5.92
N THR A 171 -12.26 -4.91 7.14
CA THR A 171 -13.60 -5.41 7.48
C THR A 171 -14.38 -4.38 8.31
N GLY A 172 -15.69 -4.33 8.08
CA GLY A 172 -16.63 -3.54 8.84
C GLY A 172 -16.35 -2.03 8.80
N ARG A 173 -16.52 -1.37 9.94
CA ARG A 173 -16.37 0.09 10.04
C ARG A 173 -14.92 0.55 10.00
N THR A 174 -13.97 -0.30 10.37
CA THR A 174 -12.53 -0.03 10.29
C THR A 174 -12.10 0.20 8.84
N ALA A 175 -12.64 -0.56 7.91
CA ALA A 175 -12.37 -0.39 6.47
C ALA A 175 -12.62 1.04 6.00
N SER A 176 -13.78 1.62 6.33
CA SER A 176 -14.13 2.98 5.92
C SER A 176 -13.26 4.07 6.55
N LEU A 177 -12.61 3.78 7.70
CA LEU A 177 -11.66 4.70 8.32
C LEU A 177 -10.30 4.69 7.63
N LEU A 178 -9.81 3.49 7.25
CA LEU A 178 -8.43 3.25 6.82
C LEU A 178 -8.27 3.23 5.30
N SER A 179 -9.37 3.05 4.57
CA SER A 179 -9.42 3.09 3.11
C SER A 179 -10.54 4.04 2.65
N PRO A 180 -10.36 5.36 2.90
CA PRO A 180 -11.42 6.34 2.59
C PRO A 180 -11.60 6.47 1.07
N GLU A 181 -12.83 6.30 0.61
CA GLU A 181 -13.24 6.66 -0.74
C GLU A 181 -13.34 8.20 -0.83
N LEU A 182 -12.40 8.82 -1.54
CA LEU A 182 -12.30 10.28 -1.62
C LEU A 182 -13.43 10.90 -2.44
N ASP A 183 -14.00 10.14 -3.37
CA ASP A 183 -15.10 10.59 -4.25
C ASP A 183 -16.49 10.38 -3.62
N ASP A 184 -16.57 9.69 -2.47
CA ASP A 184 -17.84 9.51 -1.76
C ASP A 184 -18.24 10.77 -1.02
N GLN A 185 -19.12 11.54 -1.66
CA GLN A 185 -19.70 12.77 -1.09
C GLN A 185 -20.77 12.50 -0.02
N THR A 186 -21.17 11.25 0.20
CA THR A 186 -22.15 10.90 1.23
C THR A 186 -21.50 10.72 2.60
N ASP A 187 -20.20 10.45 2.64
CA ASP A 187 -19.45 10.35 3.90
C ASP A 187 -18.93 11.73 4.33
N TRP A 188 -19.62 12.35 5.27
CA TRP A 188 -19.31 13.67 5.83
C TRP A 188 -18.05 13.73 6.68
N ARG A 189 -17.48 12.58 7.07
CA ARG A 189 -16.30 12.50 7.93
C ARG A 189 -15.07 13.02 7.18
N PRO A 190 -14.30 13.95 7.79
CA PRO A 190 -13.14 14.50 7.12
C PRO A 190 -12.05 13.43 6.90
N VAL A 191 -11.30 13.59 5.82
CA VAL A 191 -10.07 12.82 5.59
C VAL A 191 -8.88 13.73 5.92
N PHE A 192 -7.90 13.22 6.65
CA PHE A 192 -6.68 13.96 6.94
C PHE A 192 -5.42 13.21 6.49
N ASP A 193 -4.36 13.96 6.29
CA ASP A 193 -2.98 13.49 6.15
C ASP A 193 -2.07 14.37 7.02
N TRP A 194 -0.94 13.80 7.44
CA TRP A 194 -0.02 14.48 8.37
C TRP A 194 0.58 15.75 7.78
N THR A 195 0.88 15.79 6.49
CA THR A 195 1.43 16.96 5.83
C THR A 195 0.48 18.15 5.92
N SER A 196 -0.80 17.94 5.60
CA SER A 196 -1.84 18.97 5.71
C SER A 196 -2.06 19.40 7.15
N VAL A 197 -2.11 18.46 8.10
CA VAL A 197 -2.28 18.75 9.52
C VAL A 197 -1.14 19.65 10.02
N ILE A 198 0.11 19.30 9.72
CA ILE A 198 1.29 20.06 10.16
C ILE A 198 1.32 21.46 9.53
N ASN A 199 1.08 21.55 8.22
CA ASN A 199 1.08 22.84 7.52
C ASN A 199 -0.01 23.78 8.04
N LEU A 200 -1.17 23.26 8.39
CA LEU A 200 -2.27 24.05 8.96
C LEU A 200 -2.14 24.32 10.45
N GLY A 201 -1.20 23.66 11.15
CA GLY A 201 -1.07 23.72 12.62
C GLY A 201 -2.23 23.05 13.32
N GLY A 202 -2.69 21.94 12.75
CA GLY A 202 -3.80 21.17 13.27
C GLY A 202 -3.43 20.34 14.49
N ILE A 203 -4.46 19.85 15.18
CA ILE A 203 -4.35 18.91 16.31
C ILE A 203 -5.07 17.64 15.88
N VAL A 204 -4.43 16.49 16.11
CA VAL A 204 -5.03 15.18 15.88
C VAL A 204 -5.04 14.42 17.20
N TYR A 205 -6.20 13.95 17.59
CA TYR A 205 -6.35 12.94 18.65
C TYR A 205 -6.48 11.57 18.01
N VAL A 206 -5.70 10.60 18.48
CA VAL A 206 -5.70 9.21 17.99
C VAL A 206 -6.07 8.27 19.13
N GLY A 207 -7.21 7.60 19.03
CA GLY A 207 -7.65 6.52 19.91
C GLY A 207 -7.57 5.17 19.19
N LEU A 208 -6.64 4.32 19.59
CA LEU A 208 -6.37 3.05 18.89
C LEU A 208 -7.20 1.88 19.39
N ASP A 209 -7.86 2.02 20.57
CA ASP A 209 -8.74 1.00 21.15
C ASP A 209 -8.09 -0.40 21.26
N ALA A 210 -6.85 -0.44 21.78
CA ALA A 210 -6.03 -1.65 21.85
C ALA A 210 -6.66 -2.76 22.72
N LEU A 211 -7.55 -2.40 23.66
CA LEU A 211 -8.27 -3.38 24.48
C LEU A 211 -9.27 -4.21 23.66
N SER A 212 -9.79 -3.66 22.56
CA SER A 212 -10.74 -4.38 21.71
C SER A 212 -10.03 -5.25 20.66
N ASP A 213 -8.99 -4.74 20.00
CA ASP A 213 -8.15 -5.50 19.07
C ASP A 213 -6.73 -4.91 19.03
N TYR A 214 -5.84 -5.53 19.80
CA TYR A 214 -4.43 -5.12 19.89
C TYR A 214 -3.69 -5.17 18.55
N GLU A 215 -3.94 -6.19 17.70
CA GLU A 215 -3.22 -6.33 16.43
C GLU A 215 -3.59 -5.20 15.46
N VAL A 216 -4.87 -4.84 15.38
CA VAL A 216 -5.34 -3.70 14.58
C VAL A 216 -4.79 -2.39 15.14
N ALA A 217 -4.85 -2.19 16.45
CA ALA A 217 -4.33 -1.00 17.11
C ALA A 217 -2.83 -0.81 16.84
N ALA A 218 -2.04 -1.86 17.02
CA ALA A 218 -0.60 -1.84 16.78
C ALA A 218 -0.28 -1.59 15.29
N ALA A 219 -0.98 -2.26 14.37
CA ALA A 219 -0.77 -2.08 12.93
C ALA A 219 -1.06 -0.64 12.48
N VAL A 220 -2.16 -0.07 12.94
CA VAL A 220 -2.54 1.31 12.61
C VAL A 220 -1.57 2.31 13.23
N GLY A 221 -1.26 2.16 14.52
CA GLY A 221 -0.33 3.03 15.24
C GLY A 221 1.07 3.03 14.63
N ASN A 222 1.62 1.86 14.34
CA ASN A 222 2.92 1.73 13.67
C ASN A 222 2.91 2.33 12.26
N SER A 223 1.84 2.15 11.50
CA SER A 223 1.71 2.77 10.17
C SER A 223 1.62 4.30 10.26
N MET A 224 0.96 4.85 11.28
CA MET A 224 0.93 6.30 11.55
C MET A 224 2.32 6.85 11.90
N PHE A 225 3.08 6.15 12.73
CA PHE A 225 4.46 6.55 13.06
C PHE A 225 5.39 6.46 11.84
N ALA A 226 5.26 5.43 11.02
CA ALA A 226 6.02 5.30 9.78
C ALA A 226 5.71 6.45 8.81
N ASP A 227 4.44 6.83 8.68
CA ASP A 227 4.03 7.99 7.87
C ASP A 227 4.57 9.30 8.43
N LEU A 228 4.47 9.54 9.74
CA LEU A 228 5.08 10.71 10.40
C LEU A 228 6.60 10.77 10.18
N THR A 229 7.29 9.63 10.23
CA THR A 229 8.74 9.55 9.95
C THR A 229 9.05 9.96 8.52
N SER A 230 8.24 9.53 7.55
CA SER A 230 8.36 9.95 6.15
C SER A 230 8.13 11.45 5.99
N VAL A 231 7.09 11.99 6.63
CA VAL A 231 6.78 13.43 6.63
C VAL A 231 7.91 14.23 7.26
N ALA A 232 8.46 13.79 8.40
CA ALA A 232 9.62 14.42 9.03
C ALA A 232 10.83 14.46 8.07
N GLY A 233 11.10 13.36 7.37
CA GLY A 233 12.14 13.29 6.35
C GLY A 233 11.91 14.27 5.18
N SER A 234 10.65 14.45 4.78
CA SER A 234 10.27 15.43 3.74
C SER A 234 10.45 16.87 4.23
N LEU A 235 10.00 17.18 5.44
CA LEU A 235 10.17 18.50 6.06
C LEU A 235 11.65 18.85 6.24
N TYR A 236 12.47 17.90 6.65
CA TYR A 236 13.91 18.10 6.79
C TYR A 236 14.59 18.44 5.47
N LYS A 237 14.19 17.77 4.36
CA LYS A 237 14.82 17.95 3.04
C LYS A 237 14.32 19.17 2.29
N PHE A 238 13.05 19.48 2.39
CA PHE A 238 12.39 20.43 1.50
C PHE A 238 11.79 21.63 2.25
N GLY A 239 11.82 21.63 3.57
CA GLY A 239 11.18 22.64 4.40
C GLY A 239 9.66 22.47 4.51
N ALA A 240 9.06 23.33 5.33
CA ALA A 240 7.60 23.43 5.47
C ALA A 240 6.97 24.07 4.21
N GLY A 241 5.71 23.71 3.93
CA GLY A 241 4.91 24.36 2.87
C GLY A 241 5.23 23.93 1.45
N ARG A 242 5.94 22.83 1.24
CA ARG A 242 6.19 22.30 -0.10
C ARG A 242 4.87 22.10 -0.86
N GLY A 243 4.74 22.76 -2.01
CA GLY A 243 3.54 22.71 -2.87
C GLY A 243 2.44 23.68 -2.47
N LEU A 244 2.62 24.46 -1.41
CA LEU A 244 1.71 25.54 -1.04
C LEU A 244 2.20 26.88 -1.59
N PRO A 245 1.31 27.79 -2.01
CA PRO A 245 1.69 29.14 -2.37
C PRO A 245 2.10 29.95 -1.13
N GLY A 246 3.26 30.62 -1.18
CA GLY A 246 3.77 31.49 -0.12
C GLY A 246 4.75 30.79 0.83
N GLU A 247 5.36 31.59 1.71
CA GLU A 247 6.24 31.07 2.77
C GLU A 247 5.40 30.49 3.92
N VAL A 248 5.68 29.24 4.26
CA VAL A 248 5.09 28.58 5.43
C VAL A 248 6.12 28.60 6.56
N THR A 249 5.75 29.20 7.69
CA THR A 249 6.60 29.21 8.87
C THR A 249 6.73 27.80 9.44
N PRO A 250 7.96 27.29 9.67
CA PRO A 250 8.15 25.99 10.31
C PRO A 250 7.47 25.95 11.68
N ARG A 251 6.71 24.89 11.93
CA ARG A 251 6.02 24.69 13.20
C ARG A 251 6.75 23.65 14.04
N ARG A 252 6.64 23.78 15.35
CA ARG A 252 7.02 22.71 16.27
C ARG A 252 5.89 21.71 16.35
N ILE A 253 6.23 20.41 16.32
CA ILE A 253 5.31 19.31 16.38
C ILE A 253 5.55 18.56 17.69
N ALA A 254 4.53 18.44 18.51
CA ALA A 254 4.57 17.66 19.74
C ALA A 254 3.76 16.37 19.57
N ILE A 255 4.34 15.26 19.94
CA ILE A 255 3.68 13.94 19.97
C ILE A 255 3.54 13.54 21.44
N HIS A 256 2.32 13.28 21.86
CA HIS A 256 2.01 12.74 23.17
C HIS A 256 1.50 11.33 22.99
N ALA A 257 2.24 10.34 23.42
CA ALA A 257 1.87 8.92 23.33
C ALA A 257 1.71 8.34 24.74
N ASP A 258 0.49 7.93 25.06
CA ASP A 258 0.18 7.17 26.27
C ASP A 258 0.31 5.68 25.96
N GLU A 259 0.67 4.88 26.98
CA GLU A 259 0.92 3.42 26.84
C GLU A 259 1.90 3.09 25.69
N PHE A 260 2.86 3.96 25.50
CA PHE A 260 3.78 3.94 24.37
C PHE A 260 4.56 2.62 24.20
N ASN A 261 4.82 1.91 25.30
CA ASN A 261 5.47 0.59 25.26
C ASN A 261 4.74 -0.43 24.38
N GLU A 262 3.45 -0.27 24.16
CA GLU A 262 2.63 -1.14 23.31
C GLU A 262 2.73 -0.77 21.82
N LEU A 263 3.22 0.44 21.52
CA LEU A 263 3.34 0.99 20.18
C LEU A 263 4.79 1.08 19.69
N ILE A 264 5.76 0.60 20.50
CA ILE A 264 7.18 0.64 20.11
C ILE A 264 7.46 -0.39 19.02
N GLY A 265 7.44 0.07 17.77
CA GLY A 265 7.93 -0.66 16.61
C GLY A 265 9.23 -0.06 16.07
N ASP A 266 9.87 -0.77 15.15
CA ASP A 266 11.08 -0.32 14.45
C ASP A 266 10.89 1.03 13.75
N GLU A 267 9.66 1.39 13.42
CA GLU A 267 9.30 2.62 12.70
C GLU A 267 9.35 3.88 13.59
N PHE A 268 9.18 3.74 14.91
CA PHE A 268 9.21 4.89 15.83
C PHE A 268 10.64 5.31 16.20
N ILE A 269 11.58 4.39 16.24
CA ILE A 269 12.99 4.68 16.61
C ILE A 269 13.62 5.74 15.69
N PRO A 270 13.47 5.69 14.35
CA PRO A 270 13.94 6.73 13.46
C PRO A 270 13.31 8.11 13.71
N LEU A 271 12.03 8.15 14.09
CA LEU A 271 11.34 9.39 14.43
C LEU A 271 11.99 10.06 15.64
N LEU A 272 12.20 9.34 16.74
CA LEU A 272 12.87 9.82 17.94
C LEU A 272 14.29 10.33 17.65
N ASN A 273 15.06 9.58 16.86
CA ASN A 273 16.46 9.85 16.67
C ASN A 273 16.76 10.97 15.67
N LYS A 274 15.86 11.23 14.71
CA LYS A 274 16.16 12.05 13.52
C LYS A 274 15.18 13.19 13.28
N ALA A 275 13.97 13.14 13.86
CA ALA A 275 12.93 14.11 13.52
C ALA A 275 13.08 15.46 14.24
N GLY A 276 13.93 15.58 15.26
CA GLY A 276 14.20 16.84 15.95
C GLY A 276 14.62 17.97 15.01
N GLY A 277 15.42 17.67 13.96
CA GLY A 277 15.80 18.64 12.94
C GLY A 277 14.65 19.08 12.01
N ALA A 278 13.54 18.36 12.01
CA ALA A 278 12.32 18.69 11.27
C ALA A 278 11.25 19.36 12.16
N GLY A 279 11.56 19.64 13.43
CA GLY A 279 10.68 20.35 14.36
C GLY A 279 9.81 19.45 15.25
N PHE A 280 10.02 18.10 15.25
CA PHE A 280 9.34 17.15 16.13
C PHE A 280 9.94 17.13 17.53
#